data_6aae06804f6bca01bc923bb49e1c1a50
#
_entry.id   6aae06804f6bca01bc923bb49e1c1a50
#
_cell.length_a   1.000
_cell.length_b   1.000
_cell.length_c   1.000
_cell.angle_alpha   90.00
_cell.angle_beta   90.00
_cell.angle_gamma   90.00
#
_symmetry.space_group_name_H-M   'P 1'
#
loop_
_entity.id
_entity.type
_entity.pdbx_description
1 polymer ?
#
loop_
_entity_poly.entity_id
_entity_poly.type
_entity_poly.pdbx_seq_one_letter_code
_entity_poly.pdbx_strand_id
1 'polypeptide(L)'
;EKLAKMAHLKLVGLVPAVLGLEWILEYAEERMADEKKALETKLNAEPHKKEEKENAEGAEKSETVKDYAILDLGTQALRIHFFRQGIYDITRTMEPGCEEIEQIRLGDKNKMQELGIEVEEENREETNKEKMAAVLEEQYRTRAVQVMRVLNFYSFNNVNNTIDSLYYCGGGARYGELIDALKETLDLPVRSVAELLPEVSLDEEDEWIDSPQAYGVLLA
;
A
#
# COMPACT_ATOMS: atom_id res chain seq x y z
N GLU A 1 1.59 -28.63 -0.87
CA GLU A 1 1.84 -29.84 -0.06
C GLU A 1 3.23 -30.44 -0.36
N LYS A 2 3.59 -30.65 -1.66
CA LYS A 2 4.92 -31.21 -2.02
C LYS A 2 6.10 -30.36 -1.53
N LEU A 3 6.02 -29.02 -1.69
CA LEU A 3 7.06 -28.09 -1.21
C LEU A 3 7.21 -28.11 0.31
N ALA A 4 6.10 -28.13 1.04
CA ALA A 4 6.13 -28.21 2.50
C ALA A 4 6.79 -29.51 2.98
N LYS A 5 6.50 -30.64 2.35
CA LYS A 5 7.15 -31.93 2.63
C LYS A 5 8.67 -31.89 2.33
N MET A 6 9.09 -31.26 1.22
CA MET A 6 10.50 -31.10 0.88
C MET A 6 11.25 -30.21 1.88
N ALA A 7 10.59 -29.21 2.43
CA ALA A 7 11.11 -28.32 3.47
C ALA A 7 10.98 -28.88 4.90
N HIS A 8 10.54 -30.13 5.06
CA HIS A 8 10.24 -30.75 6.35
C HIS A 8 9.24 -29.96 7.22
N LEU A 9 8.31 -29.22 6.56
CA LEU A 9 7.28 -28.44 7.24
C LEU A 9 5.95 -29.19 7.24
N LYS A 10 5.20 -29.07 8.34
CA LYS A 10 3.84 -29.56 8.43
C LYS A 10 2.89 -28.49 7.87
N LEU A 11 2.22 -28.81 6.76
CA LEU A 11 1.17 -27.94 6.23
C LEU A 11 -0.05 -28.03 7.16
N VAL A 12 -0.40 -26.88 7.76
CA VAL A 12 -1.55 -26.77 8.70
C VAL A 12 -2.79 -26.28 7.96
N GLY A 13 -2.63 -25.38 6.97
CA GLY A 13 -3.72 -24.83 6.18
C GLY A 13 -3.25 -24.12 4.93
N LEU A 14 -4.17 -23.74 4.08
CA LEU A 14 -3.96 -22.87 2.93
C LEU A 14 -5.00 -21.77 3.00
N VAL A 15 -4.54 -20.52 2.93
CA VAL A 15 -5.40 -19.35 2.94
C VAL A 15 -5.08 -18.45 1.74
N PRO A 16 -6.05 -17.74 1.17
CA PRO A 16 -5.78 -16.69 0.19
C PRO A 16 -4.85 -15.63 0.77
N ALA A 17 -3.85 -15.20 0.00
CA ALA A 17 -2.85 -14.21 0.47
C ALA A 17 -3.51 -12.89 0.96
N VAL A 18 -4.62 -12.49 0.34
CA VAL A 18 -5.36 -11.28 0.71
C VAL A 18 -5.88 -11.30 2.17
N LEU A 19 -6.14 -12.47 2.75
CA LEU A 19 -6.55 -12.56 4.15
C LEU A 19 -5.43 -12.14 5.11
N GLY A 20 -4.17 -12.27 4.73
CA GLY A 20 -3.07 -11.71 5.51
C GLY A 20 -3.15 -10.19 5.63
N LEU A 21 -3.62 -9.49 4.59
CA LEU A 21 -3.88 -8.05 4.67
C LEU A 21 -5.08 -7.72 5.56
N GLU A 22 -6.13 -8.53 5.53
CA GLU A 22 -7.29 -8.39 6.40
C GLU A 22 -6.90 -8.48 7.88
N TRP A 23 -6.07 -9.44 8.25
CA TRP A 23 -5.57 -9.58 9.62
C TRP A 23 -4.66 -8.41 10.06
N ILE A 24 -3.86 -7.85 9.14
CA ILE A 24 -3.11 -6.62 9.43
C ILE A 24 -4.04 -5.45 9.74
N LEU A 25 -5.13 -5.30 8.98
CA LEU A 25 -6.11 -4.24 9.21
C LEU A 25 -6.83 -4.43 10.55
N GLU A 26 -7.28 -5.65 10.86
CA GLU A 26 -7.93 -5.99 12.12
C GLU A 26 -7.01 -5.66 13.31
N TYR A 27 -5.78 -6.12 13.27
CA TYR A 27 -4.79 -5.82 14.31
C TYR A 27 -4.54 -4.31 14.46
N ALA A 28 -4.41 -3.58 13.35
CA ALA A 28 -4.19 -2.12 13.37
C ALA A 28 -5.39 -1.38 13.98
N GLU A 29 -6.61 -1.80 13.71
CA GLU A 29 -7.83 -1.21 14.28
C GLU A 29 -7.94 -1.47 15.78
N GLU A 30 -7.70 -2.70 16.24
CA GLU A 30 -7.70 -3.05 17.67
C GLU A 30 -6.67 -2.20 18.44
N ARG A 31 -5.46 -2.08 17.90
CA ARG A 31 -4.41 -1.26 18.51
C ARG A 31 -4.81 0.21 18.60
N MET A 32 -5.33 0.80 17.52
CA MET A 32 -5.76 2.20 17.52
C MET A 32 -6.90 2.43 18.53
N ALA A 33 -7.79 1.49 18.70
CA ALA A 33 -8.85 1.57 19.71
C ALA A 33 -8.29 1.53 21.13
N ASP A 34 -7.29 0.70 21.41
CA ASP A 34 -6.63 0.62 22.71
C ASP A 34 -5.81 1.85 23.06
N GLU A 35 -5.07 2.41 22.09
CA GLU A 35 -4.34 3.67 22.25
C GLU A 35 -5.29 4.83 22.56
N LYS A 36 -6.44 4.91 21.90
CA LYS A 36 -7.45 5.94 22.16
C LYS A 36 -8.02 5.82 23.57
N LYS A 37 -8.38 4.61 24.01
CA LYS A 37 -8.85 4.35 25.38
C LYS A 37 -7.79 4.74 26.43
N ALA A 38 -6.53 4.42 26.17
CA ALA A 38 -5.42 4.78 27.06
C ALA A 38 -5.22 6.31 27.15
N LEU A 39 -5.38 7.03 26.05
CA LEU A 39 -5.29 8.48 25.99
C LEU A 39 -6.45 9.15 26.75
N GLU A 40 -7.68 8.69 26.54
CA GLU A 40 -8.87 9.15 27.25
C GLU A 40 -8.77 8.92 28.77
N THR A 41 -8.23 7.77 29.17
CA THR A 41 -7.99 7.46 30.58
C THR A 41 -6.99 8.40 31.21
N LYS A 42 -5.89 8.76 30.50
CA LYS A 42 -4.89 9.73 30.96
C LYS A 42 -5.47 11.15 31.06
N LEU A 43 -6.27 11.57 30.09
CA LEU A 43 -6.91 12.88 30.08
C LEU A 43 -7.90 13.06 31.21
N ASN A 44 -8.63 11.99 31.57
CA ASN A 44 -9.58 11.99 32.69
C ASN A 44 -8.91 11.84 34.06
N ALA A 45 -7.63 11.46 34.11
CA ALA A 45 -6.86 11.32 35.37
C ALA A 45 -6.20 12.64 35.80
N GLU A 46 -6.16 13.71 34.99
CA GLU A 46 -5.64 15.02 35.37
C GLU A 46 -6.71 15.86 36.13
N PRO A 47 -6.53 16.22 37.42
CA PRO A 47 -7.58 16.81 38.24
C PRO A 47 -7.66 18.34 38.17
N HIS A 48 -7.51 18.97 37.01
CA HIS A 48 -7.70 20.43 36.89
C HIS A 48 -8.18 20.85 35.50
N LYS A 49 -9.50 20.93 35.34
CA LYS A 49 -10.29 22.00 34.73
C LYS A 49 -11.72 21.51 34.48
N LYS A 50 -12.52 21.56 35.53
CA LYS A 50 -13.97 21.62 35.36
C LYS A 50 -14.30 23.10 35.15
N GLU A 51 -14.46 23.52 33.93
CA GLU A 51 -15.28 24.67 33.58
C GLU A 51 -15.61 24.57 32.09
N GLU A 52 -16.92 24.59 31.80
CA GLU A 52 -17.55 24.77 30.49
C GLU A 52 -17.43 23.66 29.44
N LYS A 53 -18.21 22.61 29.60
CA LYS A 53 -18.85 21.89 28.48
C LYS A 53 -20.23 21.37 28.88
N GLU A 54 -21.15 22.27 29.14
CA GLU A 54 -22.58 22.03 28.88
C GLU A 54 -22.84 22.30 27.40
N ASN A 55 -23.42 21.31 26.71
CA ASN A 55 -23.88 21.27 25.35
C ASN A 55 -22.97 20.59 24.31
N ALA A 56 -22.78 19.30 24.48
CA ALA A 56 -22.55 18.38 23.38
C ALA A 56 -23.11 16.97 23.74
N GLU A 57 -24.36 16.94 24.17
CA GLU A 57 -25.16 15.71 24.15
C GLU A 57 -25.57 15.45 22.71
N GLY A 58 -25.19 14.31 22.16
CA GLY A 58 -25.81 13.77 20.97
C GLY A 58 -24.90 13.50 19.79
N ALA A 59 -23.77 12.81 19.97
CA ALA A 59 -23.22 11.94 18.92
C ALA A 59 -22.31 10.90 19.62
N GLU A 60 -22.87 9.83 20.11
CA GLU A 60 -22.18 8.57 20.07
C GLU A 60 -21.86 8.33 18.57
N LYS A 61 -20.71 8.82 18.11
CA LYS A 61 -20.13 8.31 16.87
C LYS A 61 -19.81 6.85 17.16
N SER A 62 -20.73 5.98 16.78
CA SER A 62 -20.44 4.59 16.49
C SER A 62 -19.08 4.62 15.79
N GLU A 63 -18.06 4.01 16.37
CA GLU A 63 -16.77 3.80 15.72
C GLU A 63 -17.08 2.93 14.50
N THR A 64 -17.38 3.58 13.38
CA THR A 64 -17.60 2.89 12.12
C THR A 64 -16.25 2.39 11.68
N VAL A 65 -16.06 1.08 11.69
CA VAL A 65 -14.91 0.42 11.07
C VAL A 65 -14.77 0.98 9.66
N LYS A 66 -13.57 1.41 9.32
CA LYS A 66 -13.30 2.11 8.06
C LYS A 66 -13.22 1.14 6.88
N ASP A 67 -13.42 1.70 5.70
CA ASP A 67 -13.08 1.04 4.45
C ASP A 67 -11.59 1.31 4.14
N TYR A 68 -10.90 0.32 3.56
CA TYR A 68 -9.49 0.43 3.24
C TYR A 68 -9.23 0.08 1.78
N ALA A 69 -8.23 0.72 1.18
CA ALA A 69 -7.66 0.35 -0.11
C ALA A 69 -6.16 0.08 0.07
N ILE A 70 -5.71 -1.11 -0.34
CA ILE A 70 -4.30 -1.50 -0.30
C ILE A 70 -3.82 -1.79 -1.72
N LEU A 71 -2.81 -1.04 -2.18
CA LEU A 71 -2.17 -1.17 -3.48
C LEU A 71 -0.92 -2.05 -3.35
N ASP A 72 -0.98 -3.23 -3.93
CA ASP A 72 0.17 -4.12 -4.12
C ASP A 72 0.86 -3.77 -5.44
N LEU A 73 2.06 -3.23 -5.35
CA LEU A 73 2.92 -2.82 -6.46
C LEU A 73 3.77 -4.01 -6.94
N GLY A 74 3.10 -4.99 -7.54
CA GLY A 74 3.74 -6.22 -8.02
C GLY A 74 4.51 -6.03 -9.33
N THR A 75 5.41 -6.98 -9.65
CA THR A 75 6.24 -6.98 -10.86
C THR A 75 5.39 -7.09 -12.13
N GLN A 76 4.53 -8.09 -12.23
CA GLN A 76 3.72 -8.33 -13.43
C GLN A 76 2.44 -7.49 -13.47
N ALA A 77 1.84 -7.24 -12.31
CA ALA A 77 0.58 -6.51 -12.21
C ALA A 77 0.52 -5.70 -10.92
N LEU A 78 -0.16 -4.56 -10.98
CA LEU A 78 -0.61 -3.81 -9.81
C LEU A 78 -1.96 -4.36 -9.36
N ARG A 79 -2.18 -4.48 -8.06
CA ARG A 79 -3.46 -4.93 -7.50
C ARG A 79 -3.93 -3.97 -6.45
N ILE A 80 -5.19 -3.55 -6.51
CA ILE A 80 -5.84 -2.83 -5.42
C ILE A 80 -6.81 -3.78 -4.74
N HIS A 81 -6.57 -4.04 -3.48
CA HIS A 81 -7.45 -4.81 -2.60
C HIS A 81 -8.33 -3.84 -1.84
N PHE A 82 -9.63 -3.97 -1.98
CA PHE A 82 -10.62 -3.16 -1.27
C PHE A 82 -11.19 -3.96 -0.11
N PHE A 83 -11.30 -3.29 1.03
CA PHE A 83 -11.87 -3.82 2.26
C PHE A 83 -12.99 -2.91 2.71
N ARG A 84 -14.17 -3.49 2.98
CA ARG A 84 -15.33 -2.78 3.51
C ARG A 84 -15.50 -3.13 4.98
N GLN A 85 -15.45 -2.12 5.82
CA GLN A 85 -15.51 -2.34 7.27
C GLN A 85 -14.47 -3.36 7.76
N GLY A 86 -13.22 -3.24 7.25
CA GLY A 86 -12.14 -4.15 7.57
C GLY A 86 -12.18 -5.51 6.86
N ILE A 87 -13.29 -5.91 6.23
CA ILE A 87 -13.47 -7.22 5.57
C ILE A 87 -13.18 -7.10 4.07
N TYR A 88 -12.47 -8.09 3.53
CA TYR A 88 -12.18 -8.15 2.09
C TYR A 88 -13.45 -8.11 1.24
N ASP A 89 -13.48 -7.18 0.28
CA ASP A 89 -14.57 -7.02 -0.69
C ASP A 89 -14.15 -7.52 -2.07
N ILE A 90 -13.18 -6.86 -2.70
CA ILE A 90 -12.76 -7.18 -4.07
C ILE A 90 -11.31 -6.78 -4.34
N THR A 91 -10.68 -7.47 -5.30
CA THR A 91 -9.40 -7.06 -5.88
C THR A 91 -9.58 -6.59 -7.31
N ARG A 92 -8.94 -5.48 -7.66
CA ARG A 92 -8.80 -5.02 -9.04
C ARG A 92 -7.35 -5.13 -9.47
N THR A 93 -7.14 -5.83 -10.58
CA THR A 93 -5.81 -6.04 -11.18
C THR A 93 -5.64 -5.12 -12.38
N MET A 94 -4.47 -4.51 -12.48
CA MET A 94 -4.06 -3.65 -13.58
C MET A 94 -2.74 -4.16 -14.14
N GLU A 95 -2.65 -4.23 -15.45
CA GLU A 95 -1.42 -4.57 -16.17
C GLU A 95 -0.99 -3.39 -17.07
N PRO A 96 0.31 -3.23 -17.29
CA PRO A 96 1.42 -3.97 -16.70
C PRO A 96 1.73 -3.52 -15.26
N GLY A 97 2.48 -4.34 -14.52
CA GLY A 97 3.03 -3.99 -13.20
C GLY A 97 4.32 -3.15 -13.27
N CYS A 98 5.26 -3.43 -12.36
CA CYS A 98 6.52 -2.69 -12.24
C CYS A 98 7.69 -3.28 -13.04
N GLU A 99 7.50 -4.39 -13.79
CA GLU A 99 8.57 -5.08 -14.52
C GLU A 99 9.29 -4.17 -15.51
N GLU A 100 8.54 -3.40 -16.32
CA GLU A 100 9.14 -2.47 -17.28
C GLU A 100 9.96 -1.37 -16.60
N ILE A 101 9.48 -0.86 -15.46
CA ILE A 101 10.19 0.13 -14.66
C ILE A 101 11.54 -0.44 -14.21
N GLU A 102 11.53 -1.67 -13.72
CA GLU A 102 12.76 -2.35 -13.28
C GLU A 102 13.73 -2.59 -14.43
N GLN A 103 13.25 -3.07 -15.59
CA GLN A 103 14.06 -3.28 -16.78
C GLN A 103 14.74 -1.99 -17.27
N ILE A 104 14.00 -0.87 -17.28
CA ILE A 104 14.53 0.42 -17.67
C ILE A 104 15.59 0.88 -16.65
N ARG A 105 15.33 0.78 -15.36
CA ARG A 105 16.28 1.17 -14.30
C ARG A 105 17.57 0.34 -14.33
N LEU A 106 17.47 -0.95 -14.64
CA LEU A 106 18.61 -1.84 -14.76
C LEU A 106 19.37 -1.70 -16.08
N GLY A 107 18.86 -0.88 -17.01
CA GLY A 107 19.48 -0.68 -18.32
C GLY A 107 19.40 -1.92 -19.20
N ASP A 108 18.31 -2.70 -19.14
CA ASP A 108 18.15 -3.87 -19.98
C ASP A 108 18.27 -3.50 -21.46
N LYS A 109 19.22 -4.13 -22.17
CA LYS A 109 19.59 -3.78 -23.54
C LYS A 109 18.43 -3.93 -24.54
N ASN A 110 17.61 -4.98 -24.36
CA ASN A 110 16.48 -5.23 -25.25
C ASN A 110 15.40 -4.17 -25.03
N LYS A 111 15.14 -3.80 -23.76
CA LYS A 111 14.16 -2.77 -23.42
C LYS A 111 14.64 -1.40 -23.89
N MET A 112 15.93 -1.07 -23.74
CA MET A 112 16.51 0.16 -24.23
C MET A 112 16.39 0.28 -25.76
N GLN A 113 16.66 -0.81 -26.49
CA GLN A 113 16.51 -0.85 -27.95
C GLN A 113 15.04 -0.69 -28.36
N GLU A 114 14.09 -1.34 -27.67
CA GLU A 114 12.65 -1.17 -27.89
C GLU A 114 12.21 0.29 -27.75
N LEU A 115 12.76 0.98 -26.75
CA LEU A 115 12.49 2.39 -26.47
C LEU A 115 13.27 3.37 -27.35
N GLY A 116 14.08 2.87 -28.29
CA GLY A 116 14.93 3.71 -29.18
C GLY A 116 16.04 4.44 -28.43
N ILE A 117 16.46 3.93 -27.27
CA ILE A 117 17.57 4.45 -26.48
C ILE A 117 18.84 3.70 -26.92
N GLU A 118 19.71 4.35 -27.67
CA GLU A 118 20.97 3.76 -28.13
C GLU A 118 21.93 3.61 -26.95
N VAL A 119 22.42 2.40 -26.70
CA VAL A 119 23.33 2.05 -25.58
C VAL A 119 24.80 2.24 -25.97
N GLU A 120 25.13 2.75 -27.17
CA GLU A 120 26.50 2.80 -27.66
C GLU A 120 27.12 4.21 -27.63
N GLU A 121 28.40 4.23 -27.13
CA GLU A 121 29.52 5.20 -27.21
C GLU A 121 29.59 6.33 -26.16
N GLU A 122 30.82 6.50 -25.69
CA GLU A 122 31.34 7.30 -24.57
C GLU A 122 30.94 8.78 -24.47
N ASN A 123 30.33 9.36 -25.49
CA ASN A 123 29.93 10.78 -25.49
C ASN A 123 28.42 11.04 -25.40
N ARG A 124 27.58 10.03 -25.17
CA ARG A 124 26.12 10.14 -25.12
C ARG A 124 25.51 9.76 -23.79
N GLU A 125 26.31 9.53 -22.74
CA GLU A 125 25.79 9.09 -21.43
C GLU A 125 24.77 10.07 -20.83
N GLU A 126 25.00 11.35 -20.95
CA GLU A 126 24.12 12.39 -20.38
C GLU A 126 22.76 12.43 -21.09
N THR A 127 22.77 12.42 -22.43
CA THR A 127 21.54 12.41 -23.24
C THR A 127 20.72 11.12 -23.05
N ASN A 128 21.37 9.98 -22.84
CA ASN A 128 20.68 8.72 -22.58
C ASN A 128 20.09 8.69 -21.18
N LYS A 129 20.76 9.25 -20.18
CA LYS A 129 20.21 9.40 -18.81
C LYS A 129 18.97 10.29 -18.81
N GLU A 130 18.97 11.40 -19.52
CA GLU A 130 17.81 12.27 -19.65
C GLU A 130 16.62 11.56 -20.33
N LYS A 131 16.87 10.82 -21.40
CA LYS A 131 15.85 10.03 -22.08
C LYS A 131 15.28 8.93 -21.18
N MET A 132 16.14 8.21 -20.46
CA MET A 132 15.70 7.20 -19.49
C MET A 132 14.86 7.82 -18.39
N ALA A 133 15.26 8.95 -17.84
CA ALA A 133 14.52 9.66 -16.82
C ALA A 133 13.13 10.07 -17.32
N ALA A 134 13.03 10.63 -18.53
CA ALA A 134 11.76 11.02 -19.12
C ALA A 134 10.83 9.82 -19.37
N VAL A 135 11.36 8.68 -19.83
CA VAL A 135 10.59 7.47 -20.02
C VAL A 135 10.10 6.90 -18.69
N LEU A 136 10.96 6.88 -17.66
CA LEU A 136 10.58 6.44 -16.32
C LEU A 136 9.49 7.32 -15.73
N GLU A 137 9.60 8.63 -15.84
CA GLU A 137 8.58 9.59 -15.38
C GLU A 137 7.23 9.31 -16.04
N GLU A 138 7.19 9.06 -17.35
CA GLU A 138 5.96 8.72 -18.06
C GLU A 138 5.41 7.37 -17.59
N GLN A 139 6.26 6.37 -17.31
CA GLN A 139 5.83 5.09 -16.74
C GLN A 139 5.20 5.27 -15.36
N TYR A 140 5.81 6.07 -14.48
CA TYR A 140 5.28 6.35 -13.15
C TYR A 140 3.92 7.05 -13.23
N ARG A 141 3.82 8.09 -14.06
CA ARG A 141 2.56 8.83 -14.29
C ARG A 141 1.46 7.92 -14.83
N THR A 142 1.78 7.06 -15.80
CA THR A 142 0.83 6.13 -16.38
C THR A 142 0.26 5.17 -15.33
N ARG A 143 1.11 4.61 -14.43
CA ARG A 143 0.67 3.73 -13.34
C ARG A 143 -0.21 4.49 -12.34
N ALA A 144 0.18 5.71 -11.98
CA ALA A 144 -0.60 6.54 -11.05
C ALA A 144 -2.00 6.86 -11.61
N VAL A 145 -2.10 7.21 -12.90
CA VAL A 145 -3.40 7.43 -13.56
C VAL A 145 -4.25 6.15 -13.63
N GLN A 146 -3.64 4.99 -13.85
CA GLN A 146 -4.37 3.72 -13.81
C GLN A 146 -4.97 3.46 -12.42
N VAL A 147 -4.18 3.67 -11.36
CA VAL A 147 -4.63 3.55 -9.97
C VAL A 147 -5.77 4.51 -9.68
N MET A 148 -5.65 5.78 -10.06
CA MET A 148 -6.69 6.79 -9.91
C MET A 148 -8.01 6.36 -10.55
N ARG A 149 -7.95 5.84 -11.78
CA ARG A 149 -9.17 5.38 -12.50
C ARG A 149 -9.88 4.25 -11.76
N VAL A 150 -9.12 3.29 -11.21
CA VAL A 150 -9.68 2.16 -10.46
C VAL A 150 -10.31 2.63 -9.15
N LEU A 151 -9.65 3.53 -8.40
CA LEU A 151 -10.19 4.13 -7.18
C LEU A 151 -11.49 4.89 -7.47
N ASN A 152 -11.50 5.75 -8.49
CA ASN A 152 -12.68 6.51 -8.88
C ASN A 152 -13.84 5.60 -9.30
N PHE A 153 -13.54 4.53 -10.07
CA PHE A 153 -14.56 3.56 -10.46
C PHE A 153 -15.15 2.83 -9.24
N TYR A 154 -14.30 2.44 -8.28
CA TYR A 154 -14.77 1.81 -7.04
C TYR A 154 -15.65 2.77 -6.24
N SER A 155 -15.20 4.01 -6.04
CA SER A 155 -15.96 5.04 -5.31
C SER A 155 -17.30 5.36 -5.96
N PHE A 156 -17.34 5.44 -7.29
CA PHE A 156 -18.58 5.68 -8.02
C PHE A 156 -19.62 4.56 -7.81
N ASN A 157 -19.19 3.32 -7.73
CA ASN A 157 -20.08 2.17 -7.54
C ASN A 157 -20.42 1.91 -6.05
N ASN A 158 -19.70 2.53 -5.12
CA ASN A 158 -19.86 2.35 -3.68
C ASN A 158 -20.04 3.72 -3.01
N VAL A 159 -21.20 4.30 -3.14
CA VAL A 159 -21.53 5.69 -2.73
C VAL A 159 -21.27 5.98 -1.25
N ASN A 160 -21.26 4.94 -0.41
CA ASN A 160 -21.06 5.07 1.04
C ASN A 160 -19.66 4.61 1.45
N ASN A 161 -18.69 4.52 0.53
CA ASN A 161 -17.33 4.14 0.90
C ASN A 161 -16.69 5.23 1.77
N THR A 162 -15.88 4.81 2.73
CA THR A 162 -15.19 5.67 3.70
C THR A 162 -13.66 5.60 3.53
N ILE A 163 -13.18 5.20 2.33
CA ILE A 163 -11.74 5.15 2.03
C ILE A 163 -11.18 6.57 2.12
N ASP A 164 -10.33 6.81 3.09
CA ASP A 164 -9.67 8.08 3.34
C ASP A 164 -8.17 8.07 3.02
N SER A 165 -7.60 6.91 2.72
CA SER A 165 -6.18 6.72 2.40
C SER A 165 -5.97 5.50 1.51
N LEU A 166 -4.93 5.56 0.65
CA LEU A 166 -4.43 4.41 -0.09
C LEU A 166 -3.14 3.93 0.59
N TYR A 167 -3.14 2.71 1.07
CA TYR A 167 -1.93 2.09 1.60
C TYR A 167 -1.21 1.32 0.49
N TYR A 168 0.12 1.44 0.39
CA TYR A 168 0.90 0.73 -0.62
C TYR A 168 1.86 -0.29 -0.01
N CYS A 169 2.12 -1.37 -0.76
CA CYS A 169 3.07 -2.43 -0.46
C CYS A 169 3.59 -3.06 -1.76
N GLY A 170 4.36 -4.13 -1.65
CA GLY A 170 4.91 -4.87 -2.79
C GLY A 170 6.27 -4.36 -3.24
N GLY A 171 6.96 -5.13 -4.08
CA GLY A 171 8.32 -4.83 -4.52
C GLY A 171 8.51 -3.48 -5.21
N GLY A 172 7.46 -2.93 -5.81
CA GLY A 172 7.47 -1.60 -6.42
C GLY A 172 7.44 -0.45 -5.41
N ALA A 173 7.18 -0.72 -4.12
CA ALA A 173 7.24 0.29 -3.06
C ALA A 173 8.64 0.92 -2.90
N ARG A 174 9.69 0.24 -3.38
CA ARG A 174 11.08 0.73 -3.41
C ARG A 174 11.32 1.86 -4.43
N TYR A 175 10.42 2.10 -5.35
CA TYR A 175 10.53 3.17 -6.34
C TYR A 175 9.90 4.45 -5.81
N GLY A 176 10.70 5.27 -5.11
CA GLY A 176 10.24 6.52 -4.48
C GLY A 176 9.52 7.43 -5.46
N GLU A 177 10.04 7.56 -6.69
CA GLU A 177 9.46 8.40 -7.74
C GLU A 177 8.07 7.91 -8.19
N LEU A 178 7.81 6.58 -8.14
CA LEU A 178 6.48 6.03 -8.39
C LEU A 178 5.51 6.41 -7.26
N ILE A 179 5.98 6.35 -6.02
CA ILE A 179 5.17 6.75 -4.85
C ILE A 179 4.87 8.25 -4.91
N ASP A 180 5.84 9.06 -5.31
CA ASP A 180 5.63 10.51 -5.47
C ASP A 180 4.62 10.81 -6.59
N ALA A 181 4.71 10.13 -7.73
CA ALA A 181 3.72 10.23 -8.80
C ALA A 181 2.30 9.82 -8.35
N LEU A 182 2.18 8.81 -7.48
CA LEU A 182 0.90 8.45 -6.86
C LEU A 182 0.37 9.56 -5.97
N LYS A 183 1.22 10.13 -5.08
CA LYS A 183 0.85 11.25 -4.19
C LYS A 183 0.42 12.50 -4.94
N GLU A 184 1.06 12.78 -6.08
CA GLU A 184 0.72 13.94 -6.93
C GLU A 184 -0.57 13.75 -7.73
N THR A 185 -0.89 12.49 -8.10
CA THR A 185 -2.02 12.18 -8.99
C THR A 185 -3.32 11.95 -8.22
N LEU A 186 -3.24 11.47 -6.98
CA LEU A 186 -4.40 11.05 -6.19
C LEU A 186 -4.84 12.15 -5.22
N ASP A 187 -6.15 12.40 -5.15
CA ASP A 187 -6.75 13.37 -4.22
C ASP A 187 -6.89 12.83 -2.77
N LEU A 188 -6.23 11.70 -2.46
CA LEU A 188 -6.26 11.07 -1.15
C LEU A 188 -4.84 10.75 -0.68
N PRO A 189 -4.59 10.71 0.65
CA PRO A 189 -3.28 10.38 1.20
C PRO A 189 -2.79 9.00 0.75
N VAL A 190 -1.53 8.94 0.30
CA VAL A 190 -0.83 7.71 -0.09
C VAL A 190 0.18 7.38 1.01
N ARG A 191 0.00 6.25 1.69
CA ARG A 191 0.74 5.84 2.89
C ARG A 191 1.35 4.46 2.70
N SER A 192 2.44 4.17 3.41
CA SER A 192 2.97 2.81 3.47
C SER A 192 2.09 1.92 4.34
N VAL A 193 1.94 0.65 3.96
CA VAL A 193 1.30 -0.36 4.81
C VAL A 193 2.05 -0.53 6.14
N ALA A 194 3.34 -0.15 6.19
CA ALA A 194 4.14 -0.12 7.41
C ALA A 194 3.56 0.80 8.50
N GLU A 195 2.82 1.83 8.11
CA GLU A 195 2.18 2.74 9.08
C GLU A 195 1.05 2.05 9.86
N LEU A 196 0.54 0.92 9.36
CA LEU A 196 -0.45 0.11 10.07
C LEU A 196 0.17 -0.73 11.21
N LEU A 197 1.49 -0.97 11.15
CA LEU A 197 2.23 -1.81 12.09
C LEU A 197 3.50 -1.11 12.61
N PRO A 198 3.40 0.04 13.29
CA PRO A 198 4.56 0.84 13.70
C PRO A 198 5.45 0.15 14.75
N GLU A 199 4.97 -0.90 15.43
CA GLU A 199 5.78 -1.72 16.35
C GLU A 199 6.75 -2.64 15.60
N VAL A 200 6.48 -2.94 14.35
CA VAL A 200 7.42 -3.67 13.51
C VAL A 200 8.52 -2.69 13.15
N SER A 201 9.65 -2.79 13.85
CA SER A 201 10.83 -1.99 13.53
C SER A 201 11.22 -2.28 12.08
N LEU A 202 11.17 -1.25 11.26
CA LEU A 202 11.64 -1.30 9.90
C LEU A 202 13.14 -1.02 9.94
N ASP A 203 13.95 -2.03 10.17
CA ASP A 203 15.34 -1.95 9.74
C ASP A 203 15.33 -1.80 8.21
N GLU A 204 16.21 -1.00 7.64
CA GLU A 204 16.27 -0.69 6.19
C GLU A 204 16.38 -1.96 5.31
N GLU A 205 16.65 -3.12 5.93
CA GLU A 205 16.76 -4.44 5.32
C GLU A 205 15.46 -5.28 5.40
N ASP A 206 14.40 -4.76 6.06
CA ASP A 206 13.17 -5.53 6.24
C ASP A 206 12.33 -5.59 4.96
N GLU A 207 12.40 -6.74 4.30
CA GLU A 207 11.65 -7.05 3.06
C GLU A 207 10.16 -7.33 3.30
N TRP A 208 9.65 -7.21 4.55
CA TRP A 208 8.25 -7.58 4.84
C TRP A 208 7.22 -6.72 4.08
N ILE A 209 7.56 -5.46 3.78
CA ILE A 209 6.71 -4.57 2.98
C ILE A 209 6.51 -5.08 1.55
N ASP A 210 7.44 -5.89 1.04
CA ASP A 210 7.33 -6.52 -0.27
C ASP A 210 6.23 -7.61 -0.29
N SER A 211 5.96 -8.23 0.87
CA SER A 211 4.96 -9.29 1.01
C SER A 211 4.26 -9.23 2.38
N PRO A 212 3.56 -8.13 2.72
CA PRO A 212 2.93 -7.98 4.03
C PRO A 212 1.86 -9.03 4.30
N GLN A 213 1.29 -9.63 3.26
CA GLN A 213 0.33 -10.73 3.37
C GLN A 213 0.92 -11.93 4.13
N ALA A 214 2.21 -12.22 3.92
CA ALA A 214 2.90 -13.29 4.63
C ALA A 214 3.06 -12.96 6.13
N TYR A 215 3.33 -11.69 6.44
CA TYR A 215 3.41 -11.23 7.82
C TYR A 215 2.03 -11.28 8.53
N GLY A 216 0.97 -10.85 7.84
CA GLY A 216 -0.39 -10.89 8.38
C GLY A 216 -0.85 -12.28 8.81
N VAL A 217 -0.38 -13.34 8.14
CA VAL A 217 -0.67 -14.74 8.56
C VAL A 217 -0.10 -15.07 9.94
N LEU A 218 0.90 -14.34 10.43
CA LEU A 218 1.44 -14.52 11.78
C LEU A 218 0.59 -13.83 12.85
N LEU A 219 -0.31 -12.93 12.48
CA LEU A 219 -1.20 -12.21 13.38
C LEU A 219 -2.53 -12.95 13.61
N ALA A 220 -2.84 -13.96 12.77
CA ALA A 220 -4.07 -14.74 12.79
C ALA A 220 -4.11 -15.78 14.00
#